data_86a97832376fcf130795c0b9eddd8074
#
_entry.id   86a97832376fcf130795c0b9eddd8074
#
_cell.length_a   1.000
_cell.length_b   1.000
_cell.length_c   1.000
_cell.angle_alpha   90.00
_cell.angle_beta   90.00
_cell.angle_gamma   90.00
#
_symmetry.space_group_name_H-M   'P 1'
#
loop_
_entity.id
_entity.type
_entity.pdbx_description
1 polymer ?
#
loop_
_entity_poly.entity_id
_entity_poly.type
_entity_poly.pdbx_seq_one_letter_code
_entity_poly.pdbx_strand_id
1 'polypeptide(L)'
;ISPLKNDSPEFLNAEHFAIRPNTDTALMLSLAYILITNNSYDKDFINKYTVGFDSFASYVLGKKNNAPCTPEWASNITNIPIKKITNLAEKLITKKTMISMSWSLQRASRGEQPLWMGITLACMIGQIGTAGGGFGFGYSAVNSTGDSFTKIPWKSLPQGKNNIKDFIPVARITDMLEKPGETFDYDGQKFKYPDI
;
A
#
# COMPACT_ATOMS: atom_id res chain seq x y z
N ILE A 1 -0.66 -12.11 6.28
CA ILE A 1 -0.51 -12.34 4.84
C ILE A 1 0.93 -12.04 4.52
N SER A 2 1.72 -13.03 4.16
CA SER A 2 3.15 -12.90 3.84
C SER A 2 3.58 -14.09 2.99
N PRO A 3 4.55 -13.93 2.07
CA PRO A 3 5.17 -15.05 1.36
C PRO A 3 5.85 -16.06 2.32
N LEU A 4 6.34 -15.55 3.46
CA LEU A 4 7.09 -16.34 4.44
C LEU A 4 6.26 -16.58 5.71
N LYS A 5 6.10 -17.84 6.10
CA LYS A 5 5.37 -18.20 7.31
C LYS A 5 6.07 -17.71 8.59
N ASN A 6 7.38 -17.66 8.58
CA ASN A 6 8.19 -17.27 9.75
C ASN A 6 8.13 -15.77 10.07
N ASP A 7 7.53 -14.96 9.22
CA ASP A 7 7.30 -13.52 9.49
C ASP A 7 6.30 -13.27 10.63
N SER A 8 5.52 -14.28 11.00
CA SER A 8 4.54 -14.18 12.08
C SER A 8 4.97 -15.02 13.28
N PRO A 9 5.20 -14.40 14.45
CA PRO A 9 5.51 -15.14 15.67
C PRO A 9 4.40 -16.13 16.05
N GLU A 10 4.77 -17.31 16.52
CA GLU A 10 3.82 -18.38 16.84
C GLU A 10 2.83 -18.00 17.93
N PHE A 11 3.24 -17.19 18.91
CA PHE A 11 2.38 -16.76 20.01
C PHE A 11 1.16 -15.97 19.55
N LEU A 12 1.16 -15.38 18.35
CA LEU A 12 0.01 -14.67 17.79
C LEU A 12 -1.10 -15.63 17.34
N ASN A 13 -0.81 -16.92 17.19
CA ASN A 13 -1.75 -17.92 16.67
C ASN A 13 -2.46 -17.45 15.40
N ALA A 14 -1.71 -16.79 14.51
CA ALA A 14 -2.24 -16.12 13.32
C ALA A 14 -2.52 -17.13 12.19
N GLU A 15 -3.64 -16.92 11.50
CA GLU A 15 -3.90 -17.63 10.24
C GLU A 15 -2.97 -17.07 9.15
N HIS A 16 -2.11 -17.93 8.59
CA HIS A 16 -1.17 -17.54 7.56
C HIS A 16 -1.76 -17.74 6.15
N PHE A 17 -1.60 -16.70 5.32
CA PHE A 17 -1.90 -16.71 3.91
C PHE A 17 -0.59 -16.55 3.14
N ALA A 18 -0.12 -17.61 2.50
CA ALA A 18 1.10 -17.60 1.69
C ALA A 18 0.79 -16.96 0.32
N ILE A 19 0.97 -15.67 0.23
CA ILE A 19 0.72 -14.92 -1.00
C ILE A 19 1.94 -14.98 -1.93
N ARG A 20 1.70 -15.03 -3.25
CA ARG A 20 2.77 -14.81 -4.23
C ARG A 20 3.31 -13.39 -4.07
N PRO A 21 4.64 -13.18 -3.99
CA PRO A 21 5.24 -11.85 -3.85
C PRO A 21 4.74 -10.85 -4.90
N ASN A 22 4.56 -9.58 -4.49
CA ASN A 22 4.10 -8.47 -5.32
C ASN A 22 2.67 -8.61 -5.90
N THR A 23 1.82 -9.42 -5.29
CA THR A 23 0.42 -9.59 -5.72
C THR A 23 -0.60 -9.07 -4.71
N ASP A 24 -0.15 -8.34 -3.70
CA ASP A 24 -0.96 -7.82 -2.60
C ASP A 24 -2.14 -6.96 -3.09
N THR A 25 -1.88 -6.11 -4.09
CA THR A 25 -2.92 -5.27 -4.71
C THR A 25 -4.03 -6.11 -5.33
N ALA A 26 -3.70 -7.23 -5.99
CA ALA A 26 -4.70 -8.10 -6.60
C ALA A 26 -5.61 -8.75 -5.54
N LEU A 27 -5.04 -9.18 -4.41
CA LEU A 27 -5.82 -9.67 -3.28
C LEU A 27 -6.78 -8.60 -2.77
N MET A 28 -6.28 -7.40 -2.50
CA MET A 28 -7.08 -6.31 -1.95
C MET A 28 -8.16 -5.81 -2.91
N LEU A 29 -7.90 -5.77 -4.23
CA LEU A 29 -8.91 -5.47 -5.24
C LEU A 29 -10.04 -6.50 -5.24
N SER A 30 -9.72 -7.78 -5.05
CA SER A 30 -10.75 -8.81 -4.96
C SER A 30 -11.57 -8.73 -3.67
N LEU A 31 -10.94 -8.38 -2.55
CA LEU A 31 -11.68 -8.08 -1.32
C LEU A 31 -12.64 -6.90 -1.54
N ALA A 32 -12.18 -5.82 -2.20
CA ALA A 32 -13.04 -4.70 -2.56
C ALA A 32 -14.17 -5.11 -3.51
N TYR A 33 -13.91 -5.99 -4.48
CA TYR A 33 -14.93 -6.55 -5.36
C TYR A 33 -16.06 -7.23 -4.56
N ILE A 34 -15.71 -8.08 -3.60
CA ILE A 34 -16.69 -8.77 -2.74
C ILE A 34 -17.48 -7.76 -1.92
N LEU A 35 -16.83 -6.77 -1.31
CA LEU A 35 -17.50 -5.75 -0.51
C LEU A 35 -18.49 -4.92 -1.35
N ILE A 36 -18.12 -4.58 -2.60
CA ILE A 36 -18.97 -3.82 -3.51
C ILE A 36 -20.17 -4.67 -3.98
N THR A 37 -19.93 -5.90 -4.43
CA THR A 37 -20.99 -6.77 -4.95
C THR A 37 -22.00 -7.19 -3.89
N ASN A 38 -21.53 -7.40 -2.66
CA ASN A 38 -22.39 -7.71 -1.51
C ASN A 38 -23.00 -6.46 -0.85
N ASN A 39 -22.65 -5.26 -1.35
CA ASN A 39 -23.08 -3.99 -0.77
C ASN A 39 -22.79 -3.90 0.74
N SER A 40 -21.62 -4.41 1.17
CA SER A 40 -21.21 -4.58 2.57
C SER A 40 -20.11 -3.62 3.03
N TYR A 41 -19.73 -2.63 2.20
CA TYR A 41 -18.83 -1.56 2.59
C TYR A 41 -19.55 -0.43 3.35
N ASP A 42 -18.82 0.35 4.14
CA ASP A 42 -19.36 1.50 4.89
C ASP A 42 -19.61 2.69 3.96
N LYS A 43 -20.87 2.87 3.55
CA LYS A 43 -21.29 3.95 2.64
C LYS A 43 -21.16 5.32 3.27
N ASP A 44 -21.46 5.44 4.55
CA ASP A 44 -21.44 6.73 5.25
C ASP A 44 -20.01 7.23 5.36
N PHE A 45 -19.07 6.33 5.70
CA PHE A 45 -17.65 6.65 5.71
C PHE A 45 -17.15 7.06 4.32
N ILE A 46 -17.46 6.25 3.28
CA ILE A 46 -17.07 6.53 1.90
C ILE A 46 -17.60 7.88 1.44
N ASN A 47 -18.87 8.16 1.64
CA ASN A 47 -19.50 9.41 1.18
C ASN A 47 -18.96 10.64 1.92
N LYS A 48 -18.60 10.50 3.19
CA LYS A 48 -18.16 11.62 4.03
C LYS A 48 -16.67 11.93 3.88
N TYR A 49 -15.83 10.91 3.68
CA TYR A 49 -14.38 11.04 3.85
C TYR A 49 -13.57 10.70 2.61
N THR A 50 -14.21 10.30 1.51
CA THR A 50 -13.50 9.92 0.29
C THR A 50 -14.04 10.64 -0.95
N VAL A 51 -13.23 10.64 -2.01
CA VAL A 51 -13.63 11.11 -3.34
C VAL A 51 -13.26 10.07 -4.40
N GLY A 52 -14.06 9.99 -5.49
CA GLY A 52 -13.75 9.12 -6.63
C GLY A 52 -14.14 7.65 -6.45
N PHE A 53 -14.90 7.28 -5.43
CA PHE A 53 -15.29 5.89 -5.17
C PHE A 53 -16.04 5.25 -6.34
N ASP A 54 -16.94 5.97 -7.02
CA ASP A 54 -17.68 5.43 -8.18
C ASP A 54 -16.75 5.04 -9.33
N SER A 55 -15.71 5.82 -9.55
CA SER A 55 -14.68 5.53 -10.55
C SER A 55 -13.88 4.27 -10.18
N PHE A 56 -13.51 4.13 -8.91
CA PHE A 56 -12.84 2.97 -8.37
C PHE A 56 -13.74 1.72 -8.44
N ALA A 57 -15.00 1.82 -8.00
CA ALA A 57 -15.96 0.72 -8.08
C ALA A 57 -16.17 0.25 -9.52
N SER A 58 -16.27 1.19 -10.48
CA SER A 58 -16.41 0.86 -11.90
C SER A 58 -15.18 0.12 -12.45
N TYR A 59 -13.97 0.45 -11.98
CA TYR A 59 -12.75 -0.28 -12.32
C TYR A 59 -12.77 -1.69 -11.72
N VAL A 60 -13.04 -1.82 -10.42
CA VAL A 60 -13.06 -3.10 -9.69
C VAL A 60 -14.10 -4.07 -10.29
N LEU A 61 -15.26 -3.55 -10.69
CA LEU A 61 -16.34 -4.33 -11.34
C LEU A 61 -16.07 -4.65 -12.82
N GLY A 62 -14.95 -4.22 -13.38
CA GLY A 62 -14.57 -4.48 -14.76
C GLY A 62 -15.31 -3.64 -15.80
N LYS A 63 -16.07 -2.61 -15.38
CA LYS A 63 -16.84 -1.76 -16.32
C LYS A 63 -15.96 -0.91 -17.23
N LYS A 64 -14.71 -0.63 -16.81
CA LYS A 64 -13.76 0.19 -17.58
C LYS A 64 -12.79 -0.63 -18.42
N ASN A 65 -12.48 -1.84 -18.01
CA ASN A 65 -11.39 -2.65 -18.59
C ASN A 65 -11.80 -4.07 -18.97
N ASN A 66 -13.11 -4.41 -18.89
CA ASN A 66 -13.68 -5.73 -19.10
C ASN A 66 -13.01 -6.86 -18.30
N ALA A 67 -12.39 -6.51 -17.18
CA ALA A 67 -11.66 -7.44 -16.31
C ALA A 67 -12.07 -7.23 -14.84
N PRO A 68 -13.17 -7.83 -14.38
CA PRO A 68 -13.61 -7.71 -13.00
C PRO A 68 -12.62 -8.41 -12.06
N CYS A 69 -12.35 -7.76 -10.93
CA CYS A 69 -11.39 -8.25 -9.94
C CYS A 69 -11.99 -9.34 -9.03
N THR A 70 -12.54 -10.41 -9.63
CA THR A 70 -13.22 -11.48 -8.90
C THR A 70 -12.29 -12.28 -7.97
N PRO A 71 -12.83 -13.08 -7.03
CA PRO A 71 -12.03 -13.99 -6.24
C PRO A 71 -11.23 -15.02 -7.08
N GLU A 72 -11.80 -15.47 -8.19
CA GLU A 72 -11.14 -16.37 -9.14
C GLU A 72 -9.95 -15.71 -9.82
N TRP A 73 -10.16 -14.47 -10.31
CA TRP A 73 -9.10 -13.66 -10.90
C TRP A 73 -7.94 -13.46 -9.90
N ALA A 74 -8.24 -13.06 -8.66
CA ALA A 74 -7.22 -12.88 -7.64
C ALA A 74 -6.56 -14.20 -7.22
N SER A 75 -7.29 -15.30 -7.10
CA SER A 75 -6.73 -16.60 -6.77
C SER A 75 -5.68 -17.05 -7.78
N ASN A 76 -5.91 -16.85 -9.06
CA ASN A 76 -4.95 -17.17 -10.13
C ASN A 76 -3.66 -16.33 -10.05
N ILE A 77 -3.76 -15.07 -9.61
CA ILE A 77 -2.62 -14.17 -9.47
C ILE A 77 -1.86 -14.42 -8.17
N THR A 78 -2.58 -14.52 -7.07
CA THR A 78 -2.02 -14.51 -5.71
C THR A 78 -1.64 -15.89 -5.18
N ASN A 79 -2.16 -16.94 -5.80
CA ASN A 79 -2.10 -18.33 -5.32
C ASN A 79 -2.83 -18.55 -3.97
N ILE A 80 -3.74 -17.65 -3.58
CA ILE A 80 -4.58 -17.83 -2.40
C ILE A 80 -5.90 -18.48 -2.84
N PRO A 81 -6.34 -19.57 -2.20
CA PRO A 81 -7.60 -20.24 -2.54
C PRO A 81 -8.81 -19.28 -2.42
N ILE A 82 -9.74 -19.38 -3.37
CA ILE A 82 -10.97 -18.54 -3.42
C ILE A 82 -11.70 -18.53 -2.08
N LYS A 83 -11.87 -19.69 -1.45
CA LYS A 83 -12.53 -19.82 -0.14
C LYS A 83 -11.83 -19.00 0.95
N LYS A 84 -10.50 -18.89 0.91
CA LYS A 84 -9.75 -18.06 1.87
C LYS A 84 -9.96 -16.57 1.58
N ILE A 85 -10.04 -16.15 0.32
CA ILE A 85 -10.32 -14.76 -0.07
C ILE A 85 -11.72 -14.35 0.40
N THR A 86 -12.74 -15.19 0.15
CA THR A 86 -14.11 -14.89 0.56
C THR A 86 -14.29 -14.85 2.08
N ASN A 87 -13.69 -15.78 2.80
CA ASN A 87 -13.69 -15.78 4.26
C ASN A 87 -12.97 -14.56 4.84
N LEU A 88 -11.88 -14.11 4.21
CA LEU A 88 -11.17 -12.90 4.63
C LEU A 88 -12.05 -11.66 4.44
N ALA A 89 -12.76 -11.53 3.31
CA ALA A 89 -13.70 -10.44 3.09
C ALA A 89 -14.79 -10.39 4.16
N GLU A 90 -15.34 -11.52 4.53
CA GLU A 90 -16.33 -11.62 5.61
C GLU A 90 -15.75 -11.17 6.97
N LYS A 91 -14.53 -11.60 7.29
CA LYS A 91 -13.85 -11.16 8.53
C LYS A 91 -13.63 -9.66 8.58
N LEU A 92 -13.31 -9.01 7.44
CA LEU A 92 -13.09 -7.56 7.38
C LEU A 92 -14.30 -6.74 7.84
N ILE A 93 -15.51 -7.22 7.55
CA ILE A 93 -16.76 -6.52 7.88
C ILE A 93 -17.40 -6.95 9.21
N THR A 94 -17.13 -8.19 9.65
CA THR A 94 -17.73 -8.74 10.86
C THR A 94 -16.86 -8.57 12.12
N LYS A 95 -15.58 -8.23 11.95
CA LYS A 95 -14.61 -8.08 13.02
C LYS A 95 -14.04 -6.66 13.09
N LYS A 96 -13.59 -6.27 14.30
CA LYS A 96 -12.74 -5.10 14.44
C LYS A 96 -11.43 -5.37 13.70
N THR A 97 -11.14 -4.56 12.70
CA THR A 97 -10.04 -4.82 11.76
C THR A 97 -9.13 -3.62 11.62
N MET A 98 -7.84 -3.85 11.77
CA MET A 98 -6.78 -2.94 11.39
C MET A 98 -5.98 -3.55 10.24
N ILE A 99 -5.82 -2.80 9.16
CA ILE A 99 -4.95 -3.18 8.04
C ILE A 99 -3.57 -2.59 8.32
N SER A 100 -2.60 -3.45 8.60
CA SER A 100 -1.21 -3.03 8.80
C SER A 100 -0.34 -3.51 7.64
N MET A 101 0.49 -2.61 7.11
CA MET A 101 1.31 -2.88 5.93
C MET A 101 2.79 -2.60 6.20
N SER A 102 3.64 -3.41 5.59
CA SER A 102 5.09 -3.26 5.66
C SER A 102 5.59 -2.23 4.64
N TRP A 103 6.67 -1.52 4.98
CA TRP A 103 7.35 -0.61 4.06
C TRP A 103 7.97 -1.29 2.86
N SER A 104 8.34 -2.57 2.98
CA SER A 104 8.99 -3.31 1.90
C SER A 104 8.14 -3.39 0.62
N LEU A 105 6.81 -3.31 0.73
CA LEU A 105 5.89 -3.35 -0.41
C LEU A 105 6.16 -2.26 -1.45
N GLN A 106 6.65 -1.08 -1.03
CA GLN A 106 6.95 0.01 -1.96
C GLN A 106 8.22 -0.25 -2.82
N ARG A 107 9.05 -1.26 -2.47
CA ARG A 107 10.30 -1.57 -3.17
C ARG A 107 10.09 -2.49 -4.37
N ALA A 108 9.10 -2.19 -5.17
CA ALA A 108 8.76 -2.94 -6.37
C ALA A 108 8.26 -2.00 -7.46
N SER A 109 8.18 -2.49 -8.70
CA SER A 109 7.51 -1.76 -9.76
C SER A 109 6.08 -1.44 -9.33
N ARG A 110 5.68 -0.16 -9.41
CA ARG A 110 4.39 0.35 -8.93
C ARG A 110 4.14 0.06 -7.45
N GLY A 111 5.18 0.13 -6.63
CA GLY A 111 5.14 -0.17 -5.20
C GLY A 111 4.23 0.73 -4.37
N GLU A 112 3.80 1.87 -4.89
CA GLU A 112 2.79 2.74 -4.28
C GLU A 112 1.39 2.12 -4.30
N GLN A 113 1.08 1.24 -5.26
CA GLN A 113 -0.25 0.68 -5.46
C GLN A 113 -0.75 -0.16 -4.27
N PRO A 114 0.04 -1.09 -3.69
CA PRO A 114 -0.43 -1.84 -2.52
C PRO A 114 -0.76 -0.93 -1.34
N LEU A 115 0.05 0.09 -1.07
CA LEU A 115 -0.19 1.01 0.06
C LEU A 115 -1.46 1.83 -0.16
N TRP A 116 -1.64 2.36 -1.36
CA TRP A 116 -2.84 3.10 -1.74
C TRP A 116 -4.08 2.21 -1.63
N MET A 117 -4.00 0.97 -2.14
CA MET A 117 -5.11 0.02 -2.07
C MET A 117 -5.45 -0.38 -0.62
N GLY A 118 -4.44 -0.51 0.26
CA GLY A 118 -4.65 -0.78 1.68
C GLY A 118 -5.43 0.33 2.38
N ILE A 119 -5.12 1.59 2.09
CA ILE A 119 -5.87 2.75 2.59
C ILE A 119 -7.31 2.72 2.04
N THR A 120 -7.46 2.46 0.75
CA THR A 120 -8.79 2.38 0.10
C THR A 120 -9.65 1.30 0.76
N LEU A 121 -9.10 0.12 1.00
CA LEU A 121 -9.80 -0.97 1.67
C LEU A 121 -10.15 -0.60 3.12
N ALA A 122 -9.25 0.06 3.84
CA ALA A 122 -9.52 0.56 5.20
C ALA A 122 -10.66 1.59 5.22
N CYS A 123 -10.76 2.46 4.21
CA CYS A 123 -11.90 3.36 4.04
C CYS A 123 -13.21 2.58 3.82
N MET A 124 -13.17 1.54 2.98
CA MET A 124 -14.35 0.73 2.67
C MET A 124 -14.93 0.01 3.90
N ILE A 125 -14.09 -0.41 4.84
CA ILE A 125 -14.55 -1.02 6.10
C ILE A 125 -14.95 0.00 7.18
N GLY A 126 -14.72 1.31 6.96
CA GLY A 126 -15.21 2.40 7.80
C GLY A 126 -14.61 2.46 9.22
N GLN A 127 -13.48 1.81 9.48
CA GLN A 127 -12.94 1.72 10.85
C GLN A 127 -11.75 2.66 11.13
N ILE A 128 -11.38 3.52 10.18
CA ILE A 128 -10.32 4.53 10.38
C ILE A 128 -10.77 5.51 11.47
N GLY A 129 -9.89 5.78 12.42
CA GLY A 129 -10.17 6.65 13.56
C GLY A 129 -10.85 5.94 14.75
N THR A 130 -11.11 4.64 14.65
CA THR A 130 -11.65 3.85 15.77
C THR A 130 -10.55 3.07 16.49
N ALA A 131 -10.66 2.93 17.81
CA ALA A 131 -9.67 2.17 18.58
C ALA A 131 -9.58 0.72 18.10
N GLY A 132 -8.37 0.26 17.72
CA GLY A 132 -8.10 -1.08 17.21
C GLY A 132 -8.57 -1.35 15.77
N GLY A 133 -9.02 -0.33 15.05
CA GLY A 133 -9.38 -0.40 13.64
C GLY A 133 -8.54 0.52 12.77
N GLY A 134 -8.79 0.49 11.46
CA GLY A 134 -8.22 1.43 10.50
C GLY A 134 -7.00 0.94 9.74
N PHE A 135 -6.06 1.85 9.49
CA PHE A 135 -4.86 1.60 8.70
C PHE A 135 -3.59 1.89 9.51
N GLY A 136 -2.62 0.99 9.43
CA GLY A 136 -1.31 1.13 10.02
C GLY A 136 -0.19 0.89 9.01
N PHE A 137 0.88 1.67 9.12
CA PHE A 137 1.97 1.62 8.17
C PHE A 137 3.32 1.70 8.90
N GLY A 138 4.20 0.76 8.61
CA GLY A 138 5.57 0.79 9.09
C GLY A 138 5.72 0.68 10.60
N TYR A 139 4.78 0.05 11.32
CA TYR A 139 4.93 -0.23 12.74
C TYR A 139 6.24 -1.00 12.99
N SER A 140 6.94 -0.66 14.04
CA SER A 140 8.29 -1.12 14.40
C SER A 140 9.42 -0.67 13.47
N ALA A 141 9.14 -0.24 12.25
CA ALA A 141 10.18 0.19 11.32
C ALA A 141 10.72 1.60 11.65
N VAL A 142 9.84 2.50 12.09
CA VAL A 142 10.18 3.89 12.42
C VAL A 142 10.15 4.18 13.93
N ASN A 143 9.72 3.23 14.73
CA ASN A 143 9.66 3.33 16.19
C ASN A 143 9.00 4.61 16.73
N SER A 144 8.09 5.18 15.97
CA SER A 144 7.37 6.41 16.36
C SER A 144 5.95 6.14 16.85
N THR A 145 5.53 4.87 16.80
CA THR A 145 4.18 4.43 17.18
C THR A 145 4.29 3.30 18.19
N GLY A 146 3.45 3.32 19.23
CA GLY A 146 3.49 2.38 20.35
C GLY A 146 4.09 3.01 21.59
N ASP A 147 4.71 2.20 22.46
CA ASP A 147 5.37 2.67 23.67
C ASP A 147 6.51 3.64 23.39
N SER A 148 6.64 4.65 24.24
CA SER A 148 7.77 5.57 24.18
C SER A 148 9.06 4.81 24.52
N PHE A 149 10.11 5.02 23.74
CA PHE A 149 11.42 4.46 24.02
C PHE A 149 12.46 5.56 23.90
N THR A 150 13.55 5.36 24.60
CA THR A 150 14.69 6.29 24.56
C THR A 150 15.43 6.13 23.24
N LYS A 151 15.40 7.17 22.40
CA LYS A 151 16.24 7.21 21.21
C LYS A 151 17.68 7.46 21.61
N ILE A 152 18.56 6.55 21.28
CA ILE A 152 20.01 6.72 21.45
C ILE A 152 20.52 7.36 20.16
N PRO A 153 20.97 8.63 20.18
CA PRO A 153 21.53 9.25 19.00
C PRO A 153 22.92 8.65 18.72
N TRP A 154 23.04 7.91 17.64
CA TRP A 154 24.34 7.46 17.14
C TRP A 154 25.01 8.59 16.38
N LYS A 155 26.31 8.79 16.62
CA LYS A 155 27.08 9.72 15.80
C LYS A 155 27.19 9.17 14.39
N SER A 156 26.89 10.01 13.41
CA SER A 156 27.18 9.69 12.01
C SER A 156 28.68 9.85 11.74
N LEU A 157 29.16 9.12 10.73
CA LEU A 157 30.50 9.37 10.19
C LEU A 157 30.58 10.79 9.64
N PRO A 158 31.77 11.44 9.73
CA PRO A 158 31.96 12.75 9.12
C PRO A 158 31.61 12.71 7.62
N GLN A 159 30.70 13.57 7.19
CA GLN A 159 30.21 13.57 5.80
C GLN A 159 30.81 14.70 4.95
N GLY A 160 31.67 15.54 5.56
CA GLY A 160 32.21 16.71 4.89
C GLY A 160 31.16 17.79 4.61
N LYS A 161 31.48 18.70 3.72
CA LYS A 161 30.57 19.74 3.22
C LYS A 161 30.35 19.52 1.75
N ASN A 162 29.11 19.38 1.33
CA ASN A 162 28.73 19.41 -0.07
C ASN A 162 28.45 20.88 -0.47
N ASN A 163 29.24 21.42 -1.37
CA ASN A 163 29.04 22.79 -1.88
C ASN A 163 28.01 22.83 -3.03
N ILE A 164 27.64 21.70 -3.55
CA ILE A 164 26.61 21.57 -4.61
C ILE A 164 25.26 21.60 -3.94
N LYS A 165 24.43 22.58 -4.31
CA LYS A 165 23.06 22.71 -3.78
C LYS A 165 22.03 22.06 -4.69
N ASP A 166 22.34 21.92 -5.96
CA ASP A 166 21.46 21.29 -6.92
C ASP A 166 21.43 19.78 -6.74
N PHE A 167 20.30 19.17 -7.01
CA PHE A 167 20.11 17.74 -6.87
C PHE A 167 19.22 17.21 -8.00
N ILE A 168 19.37 15.94 -8.32
CA ILE A 168 18.49 15.23 -9.23
C ILE A 168 17.58 14.31 -8.38
N PRO A 169 16.27 14.48 -8.40
CA PRO A 169 15.35 13.53 -7.74
C PRO A 169 15.56 12.11 -8.28
N VAL A 170 15.54 11.11 -7.40
CA VAL A 170 15.74 9.70 -7.81
C VAL A 170 14.77 9.26 -8.91
N ALA A 171 13.52 9.76 -8.88
CA ALA A 171 12.52 9.50 -9.92
C ALA A 171 12.86 10.08 -11.29
N ARG A 172 13.86 10.99 -11.39
CA ARG A 172 14.29 11.65 -12.62
C ARG A 172 15.60 11.10 -13.19
N ILE A 173 16.14 10.03 -12.63
CA ILE A 173 17.41 9.44 -13.13
C ILE A 173 17.26 8.93 -14.56
N THR A 174 16.14 8.30 -14.91
CA THR A 174 15.89 7.87 -16.30
C THR A 174 15.82 9.06 -17.24
N ASP A 175 15.06 10.11 -16.89
CA ASP A 175 15.00 11.33 -17.69
C ASP A 175 16.38 11.98 -17.89
N MET A 176 17.20 11.98 -16.83
CA MET A 176 18.58 12.48 -16.88
C MET A 176 19.43 11.72 -17.89
N LEU A 177 19.30 10.39 -17.95
CA LEU A 177 20.04 9.54 -18.87
C LEU A 177 19.55 9.68 -20.33
N GLU A 178 18.25 9.92 -20.49
CA GLU A 178 17.65 10.12 -21.81
C GLU A 178 17.86 11.53 -22.38
N LYS A 179 18.03 12.52 -21.50
CA LYS A 179 18.06 13.96 -21.86
C LYS A 179 19.20 14.71 -21.17
N PRO A 180 20.45 14.28 -21.34
CA PRO A 180 21.57 14.97 -20.72
C PRO A 180 21.64 16.44 -21.16
N GLY A 181 21.96 17.32 -20.21
CA GLY A 181 22.05 18.77 -20.44
C GLY A 181 20.74 19.53 -20.54
N GLU A 182 19.59 18.86 -20.61
CA GLU A 182 18.28 19.54 -20.60
C GLU A 182 17.91 20.10 -19.22
N THR A 183 17.00 21.08 -19.21
CA THR A 183 16.45 21.65 -17.98
C THR A 183 15.12 21.00 -17.64
N PHE A 184 14.83 20.87 -16.35
CA PHE A 184 13.56 20.37 -15.83
C PHE A 184 13.07 21.22 -14.65
N ASP A 185 11.76 21.25 -14.45
CA ASP A 185 11.13 21.92 -13.30
C ASP A 185 10.86 20.89 -12.19
N TYR A 186 11.22 21.23 -10.96
CA TYR A 186 10.93 20.45 -9.77
C TYR A 186 10.71 21.40 -8.58
N ASP A 187 9.59 21.20 -7.90
CA ASP A 187 9.18 21.99 -6.70
C ASP A 187 9.29 23.53 -6.92
N GLY A 188 8.88 23.99 -8.11
CA GLY A 188 8.87 25.40 -8.47
C GLY A 188 10.25 25.98 -8.79
N GLN A 189 11.29 25.15 -8.89
CA GLN A 189 12.66 25.55 -9.27
C GLN A 189 13.10 24.87 -10.56
N LYS A 190 14.00 25.53 -11.30
CA LYS A 190 14.62 24.98 -12.51
C LYS A 190 15.97 24.38 -12.20
N PHE A 191 16.16 23.14 -12.61
CA PHE A 191 17.41 22.41 -12.53
C PHE A 191 17.88 22.00 -13.91
N LYS A 192 19.17 21.74 -14.06
CA LYS A 192 19.76 21.22 -15.30
C LYS A 192 20.34 19.83 -15.05
N TYR A 193 20.07 18.90 -15.95
CA TYR A 193 20.76 17.61 -15.95
C TYR A 193 22.23 17.79 -16.28
N PRO A 194 23.14 16.98 -15.71
CA PRO A 194 24.53 17.00 -16.10
C PRO A 194 24.70 16.60 -17.57
N ASP A 195 25.71 17.14 -18.19
CA ASP A 195 26.18 16.69 -19.51
C ASP A 195 27.01 15.41 -19.29
N ILE A 196 26.44 14.24 -19.64
CA ILE A 196 27.05 12.90 -19.45
C ILE A 196 27.57 12.38 -20.79
#